data_e0bf5de4250cb120e23a77b73c61dfc2
#
_entry.id   e0bf5de4250cb120e23a77b73c61dfc2
#
_cell.length_a   1.000
_cell.length_b   1.000
_cell.length_c   1.000
_cell.angle_alpha   90.00
_cell.angle_beta   90.00
_cell.angle_gamma   90.00
#
_symmetry.space_group_name_H-M   'P 1'
#
loop_
_entity.id
_entity.type
_entity.pdbx_description
1 polymer ?
#
loop_
_entity_poly.entity_id
_entity_poly.type
_entity_poly.pdbx_seq_one_letter_code
_entity_poly.pdbx_strand_id
1 'polypeptide(L)'
;MKKILTIAGFVLVGALVIALGFTAKVKQTNSTKTKIYNLIILDKSGSMRRIREAAYQGCNEVLNGIRTAQNDYADNQEHYVSLMLFDSNSMPYIHKGVPASQATDLNEDDYVPVGLTPLLDAMGSALTELKKEVEKQEIAVGVVTVISDGLENDSHNWSREAVAKLVEELKEKGWTFAFMGTNQDVLAVSKQLNIDNSIHFEYNDEGLREAWSREQKARSAYYDRVSKDRYDNLSLKERARALREKGDKYYDK
;
A
#
# COMPACT_ATOMS: atom_id res chain seq x y z
N MET A 1 67.24 65.23 27.34
CA MET A 1 66.50 64.43 26.40
C MET A 1 66.47 62.99 26.91
N LYS A 2 65.46 62.60 27.65
CA LYS A 2 65.16 61.19 27.97
C LYS A 2 63.66 61.10 28.09
N LYS A 3 63.03 60.35 27.18
CA LYS A 3 61.61 60.06 27.15
C LYS A 3 61.28 59.02 28.22
N ILE A 4 60.33 59.34 29.08
CA ILE A 4 59.79 58.41 30.06
C ILE A 4 58.56 57.70 29.38
N LEU A 5 58.65 56.41 29.32
CA LEU A 5 57.57 55.53 28.77
C LEU A 5 56.73 55.05 29.95
N THR A 6 55.48 55.47 29.98
CA THR A 6 54.52 55.05 30.99
C THR A 6 53.82 53.75 30.49
N ILE A 7 53.99 52.67 31.23
CA ILE A 7 53.30 51.39 30.98
C ILE A 7 52.03 51.37 31.82
N ALA A 8 50.90 51.41 31.15
CA ALA A 8 49.61 51.21 31.79
C ALA A 8 49.30 49.68 31.86
N GLY A 9 49.22 49.20 33.10
CA GLY A 9 48.86 47.81 33.34
C GLY A 9 47.37 47.58 33.19
N PHE A 10 46.96 46.71 32.23
CA PHE A 10 45.60 46.17 32.14
C PHE A 10 45.52 44.94 33.02
N VAL A 11 44.69 45.00 34.06
CA VAL A 11 44.27 43.83 34.84
C VAL A 11 43.13 43.17 34.10
N LEU A 12 43.37 41.97 33.52
CA LEU A 12 42.37 41.17 32.89
C LEU A 12 41.73 40.29 33.96
N VAL A 13 40.45 40.60 34.34
CA VAL A 13 39.61 39.72 35.16
C VAL A 13 39.02 38.71 34.25
N GLY A 14 39.57 37.49 34.23
CA GLY A 14 39.04 36.37 33.51
C GLY A 14 37.82 35.79 34.20
N ALA A 15 36.62 36.06 33.69
CA ALA A 15 35.43 35.37 34.11
C ALA A 15 35.39 33.96 33.46
N LEU A 16 35.64 32.93 34.28
CA LEU A 16 35.50 31.53 33.88
C LEU A 16 34.03 31.18 33.79
N VAL A 17 33.44 31.25 32.60
CA VAL A 17 32.08 30.73 32.34
C VAL A 17 32.17 29.22 32.18
N ILE A 18 31.83 28.50 33.24
CA ILE A 18 31.62 27.05 33.18
C ILE A 18 30.29 26.81 32.45
N ALA A 19 30.34 26.62 31.15
CA ALA A 19 29.20 26.13 30.39
C ALA A 19 28.97 24.65 30.74
N LEU A 20 28.03 24.38 31.66
CA LEU A 20 27.46 23.05 31.88
C LEU A 20 26.68 22.69 30.63
N GLY A 21 27.37 22.05 29.67
CA GLY A 21 26.73 21.46 28.49
C GLY A 21 25.87 20.29 28.92
N PHE A 22 24.59 20.54 29.18
CA PHE A 22 23.57 19.49 29.13
C PHE A 22 23.43 19.03 27.67
N THR A 23 24.25 18.09 27.25
CA THR A 23 23.96 17.31 26.08
C THR A 23 22.79 16.40 26.44
N ALA A 24 21.57 16.90 26.24
CA ALA A 24 20.41 16.04 26.16
C ALA A 24 20.70 15.05 25.01
N LYS A 25 21.12 13.84 25.35
CA LYS A 25 21.10 12.72 24.43
C LYS A 25 19.63 12.55 24.01
N VAL A 26 19.25 13.18 22.91
CA VAL A 26 18.00 12.84 22.20
C VAL A 26 18.14 11.37 21.91
N LYS A 27 17.45 10.54 22.70
CA LYS A 27 17.32 9.13 22.46
C LYS A 27 16.56 9.04 21.14
N GLN A 28 17.30 8.92 20.05
CA GLN A 28 16.74 8.65 18.73
C GLN A 28 16.11 7.26 18.89
N THR A 29 14.84 7.23 19.27
CA THR A 29 14.05 6.00 19.26
C THR A 29 13.90 5.67 17.78
N ASN A 30 14.73 4.76 17.27
CA ASN A 30 14.50 4.13 15.98
C ASN A 30 13.13 3.43 16.08
N SER A 31 12.07 4.18 15.79
CA SER A 31 10.74 3.61 15.64
C SER A 31 10.79 2.64 14.47
N THR A 32 10.40 1.41 14.69
CA THR A 32 10.29 0.43 13.61
C THR A 32 9.22 0.90 12.64
N LYS A 33 9.60 1.12 11.38
CA LYS A 33 8.66 1.58 10.35
C LYS A 33 7.63 0.50 10.06
N THR A 34 6.39 0.93 9.80
CA THR A 34 5.34 0.02 9.33
C THR A 34 5.58 -0.29 7.85
N LYS A 35 5.75 -1.56 7.52
CA LYS A 35 5.88 -2.01 6.12
C LYS A 35 4.50 -2.22 5.52
N ILE A 36 4.20 -1.50 4.45
CA ILE A 36 2.93 -1.58 3.73
C ILE A 36 3.16 -2.29 2.40
N TYR A 37 2.61 -3.48 2.28
CA TYR A 37 2.67 -4.30 1.08
C TYR A 37 1.43 -4.06 0.23
N ASN A 38 1.60 -3.35 -0.87
CA ASN A 38 0.54 -3.02 -1.81
C ASN A 38 0.46 -4.11 -2.87
N LEU A 39 -0.66 -4.84 -2.92
CA LEU A 39 -0.94 -5.83 -3.94
C LEU A 39 -2.06 -5.33 -4.83
N ILE A 40 -1.80 -5.23 -6.13
CA ILE A 40 -2.77 -4.95 -7.17
C ILE A 40 -2.94 -6.21 -7.99
N ILE A 41 -4.17 -6.73 -8.08
CA ILE A 41 -4.55 -7.88 -8.90
C ILE A 41 -5.45 -7.33 -10.01
N LEU A 42 -4.89 -7.19 -11.21
CA LEU A 42 -5.54 -6.54 -12.34
C LEU A 42 -5.93 -7.59 -13.40
N ASP A 43 -7.22 -7.68 -13.65
CA ASP A 43 -7.79 -8.51 -14.70
C ASP A 43 -7.32 -8.03 -16.07
N LYS A 44 -6.80 -8.96 -16.88
CA LYS A 44 -6.54 -8.75 -18.29
C LYS A 44 -7.25 -9.80 -19.17
N SER A 45 -8.42 -10.28 -18.72
CA SER A 45 -9.30 -11.12 -19.53
C SER A 45 -9.85 -10.36 -20.74
N GLY A 46 -10.42 -11.09 -21.69
CA GLY A 46 -10.85 -10.53 -22.98
C GLY A 46 -11.89 -9.42 -22.88
N SER A 47 -12.73 -9.41 -21.84
CA SER A 47 -13.72 -8.36 -21.56
C SER A 47 -13.06 -7.00 -21.28
N MET A 48 -11.90 -6.96 -20.60
CA MET A 48 -11.17 -5.73 -20.30
C MET A 48 -10.69 -4.96 -21.55
N ARG A 49 -10.80 -5.54 -22.76
CA ARG A 49 -10.33 -4.91 -24.01
C ARG A 49 -10.98 -3.56 -24.28
N ARG A 50 -12.26 -3.39 -23.95
CA ARG A 50 -13.01 -2.16 -24.19
C ARG A 50 -12.52 -0.99 -23.31
N ILE A 51 -12.03 -1.30 -22.13
CA ILE A 51 -11.56 -0.32 -21.12
C ILE A 51 -10.04 -0.46 -20.88
N ARG A 52 -9.32 -1.03 -21.84
CA ARG A 52 -7.90 -1.35 -21.74
C ARG A 52 -7.07 -0.15 -21.33
N GLU A 53 -7.26 0.97 -22.02
CA GLU A 53 -6.46 2.18 -21.78
C GLU A 53 -6.69 2.74 -20.38
N ALA A 54 -7.95 2.87 -19.97
CA ALA A 54 -8.29 3.32 -18.62
C ALA A 54 -7.79 2.37 -17.52
N ALA A 55 -7.72 1.06 -17.81
CA ALA A 55 -7.25 0.06 -16.86
C ALA A 55 -5.76 0.21 -16.57
N TYR A 56 -4.88 0.23 -17.60
CA TYR A 56 -3.45 0.34 -17.35
C TYR A 56 -3.02 1.74 -16.91
N GLN A 57 -3.63 2.80 -17.45
CA GLN A 57 -3.35 4.17 -17.01
C GLN A 57 -3.73 4.39 -15.55
N GLY A 58 -4.92 3.97 -15.15
CA GLY A 58 -5.35 4.08 -13.76
C GLY A 58 -4.50 3.25 -12.79
N CYS A 59 -4.05 2.06 -13.21
CA CYS A 59 -3.07 1.29 -12.47
C CYS A 59 -1.77 2.09 -12.24
N ASN A 60 -1.27 2.77 -13.27
CA ASN A 60 -0.07 3.60 -13.20
C ASN A 60 -0.27 4.82 -12.28
N GLU A 61 -1.45 5.41 -12.25
CA GLU A 61 -1.77 6.49 -11.30
C GLU A 61 -1.70 5.98 -9.84
N VAL A 62 -2.21 4.77 -9.56
CA VAL A 62 -2.09 4.16 -8.22
C VAL A 62 -0.63 3.84 -7.90
N LEU A 63 0.15 3.29 -8.83
CA LEU A 63 1.59 3.05 -8.64
C LEU A 63 2.33 4.35 -8.31
N ASN A 64 2.02 5.43 -9.03
CA ASN A 64 2.58 6.75 -8.74
C ASN A 64 2.18 7.26 -7.34
N GLY A 65 0.91 7.07 -6.94
CA GLY A 65 0.45 7.40 -5.59
C GLY A 65 1.20 6.64 -4.50
N ILE A 66 1.51 5.36 -4.72
CA ILE A 66 2.30 4.55 -3.77
C ILE A 66 3.74 5.06 -3.70
N ARG A 67 4.38 5.43 -4.84
CA ARG A 67 5.71 6.03 -4.86
C ARG A 67 5.75 7.38 -4.12
N THR A 68 4.72 8.18 -4.28
CA THR A 68 4.56 9.45 -3.56
C THR A 68 4.44 9.20 -2.06
N ALA A 69 3.58 8.28 -1.64
CA ALA A 69 3.43 7.92 -0.23
C ALA A 69 4.73 7.40 0.41
N GLN A 70 5.55 6.66 -0.34
CA GLN A 70 6.88 6.24 0.12
C GLN A 70 7.76 7.43 0.51
N ASN A 71 7.65 8.56 -0.22
CA ASN A 71 8.41 9.77 0.10
C ASN A 71 7.75 10.56 1.24
N ASP A 72 6.44 10.73 1.20
CA ASP A 72 5.70 11.55 2.16
C ASP A 72 5.70 10.97 3.58
N TYR A 73 5.72 9.64 3.70
CA TYR A 73 5.71 8.92 4.98
C TYR A 73 7.01 8.18 5.28
N ALA A 74 8.13 8.57 4.63
CA ALA A 74 9.41 7.89 4.74
C ALA A 74 9.94 7.74 6.18
N ASP A 75 9.52 8.59 7.11
CA ASP A 75 9.94 8.54 8.51
C ASP A 75 9.33 7.36 9.28
N ASN A 76 8.13 6.89 8.90
CA ASN A 76 7.37 5.89 9.66
C ASN A 76 6.76 4.77 8.83
N GLN A 77 6.85 4.83 7.50
CA GLN A 77 6.37 3.79 6.58
C GLN A 77 7.43 3.38 5.56
N GLU A 78 7.34 2.13 5.12
CA GLU A 78 8.04 1.58 3.95
C GLU A 78 7.03 0.90 3.06
N HIS A 79 6.97 1.30 1.79
CA HIS A 79 6.01 0.75 0.85
C HIS A 79 6.66 -0.22 -0.12
N TYR A 80 6.01 -1.37 -0.29
CA TYR A 80 6.36 -2.41 -1.26
C TYR A 80 5.21 -2.61 -2.23
N VAL A 81 5.52 -2.99 -3.47
CA VAL A 81 4.55 -3.16 -4.55
C VAL A 81 4.62 -4.57 -5.12
N SER A 82 3.46 -5.19 -5.25
CA SER A 82 3.22 -6.34 -6.11
C SER A 82 2.09 -5.98 -7.08
N LEU A 83 2.34 -6.17 -8.37
CA LEU A 83 1.34 -6.04 -9.43
C LEU A 83 1.27 -7.36 -10.17
N MET A 84 0.14 -8.05 -10.05
CA MET A 84 -0.19 -9.25 -10.81
C MET A 84 -1.22 -8.92 -11.88
N LEU A 85 -0.95 -9.31 -13.10
CA LEU A 85 -1.95 -9.38 -14.18
C LEU A 85 -2.48 -10.81 -14.25
N PHE A 86 -3.76 -11.01 -14.61
CA PHE A 86 -4.28 -12.36 -14.75
C PHE A 86 -5.28 -12.51 -15.90
N ASP A 87 -5.15 -13.62 -16.60
CA ASP A 87 -6.13 -14.19 -17.52
C ASP A 87 -6.00 -15.72 -17.52
N SER A 88 -6.82 -16.43 -18.32
CA SER A 88 -6.78 -17.90 -18.41
C SER A 88 -5.47 -18.47 -18.99
N ASN A 89 -4.65 -17.66 -19.64
CA ASN A 89 -3.38 -18.11 -20.23
C ASN A 89 -2.19 -17.90 -19.28
N SER A 90 -2.26 -16.89 -18.41
CA SER A 90 -1.12 -16.51 -17.57
C SER A 90 -1.50 -15.61 -16.40
N MET A 91 -0.69 -15.67 -15.33
CA MET A 91 -0.79 -14.81 -14.15
C MET A 91 0.58 -14.21 -13.80
N PRO A 92 1.17 -13.37 -14.69
CA PRO A 92 2.49 -12.82 -14.44
C PRO A 92 2.47 -11.73 -13.38
N TYR A 93 3.53 -11.69 -12.58
CA TYR A 93 3.87 -10.51 -11.80
C TYR A 93 4.69 -9.53 -12.66
N ILE A 94 4.22 -8.31 -12.79
CA ILE A 94 5.01 -7.17 -13.30
C ILE A 94 5.97 -6.70 -12.20
N HIS A 95 5.46 -6.62 -10.97
CA HIS A 95 6.25 -6.37 -9.76
C HIS A 95 5.89 -7.41 -8.71
N LYS A 96 6.88 -7.90 -7.98
CA LYS A 96 6.67 -8.88 -6.90
C LYS A 96 7.45 -8.46 -5.65
N GLY A 97 6.78 -7.76 -4.73
CA GLY A 97 7.35 -7.34 -3.46
C GLY A 97 8.52 -6.36 -3.58
N VAL A 98 8.58 -5.58 -4.66
CA VAL A 98 9.65 -4.60 -4.86
C VAL A 98 9.42 -3.35 -4.01
N PRO A 99 10.48 -2.67 -3.52
CA PRO A 99 10.33 -1.35 -2.91
C PRO A 99 9.59 -0.39 -3.86
N ALA A 100 8.70 0.44 -3.35
CA ALA A 100 7.90 1.35 -4.17
C ALA A 100 8.75 2.26 -5.07
N SER A 101 9.94 2.65 -4.63
CA SER A 101 10.89 3.44 -5.43
C SER A 101 11.44 2.72 -6.67
N GLN A 102 11.31 1.38 -6.72
CA GLN A 102 11.75 0.54 -7.85
C GLN A 102 10.58 0.10 -8.73
N ALA A 103 9.34 0.32 -8.32
CA ALA A 103 8.18 -0.02 -9.12
C ALA A 103 8.06 0.97 -10.30
N THR A 104 8.19 0.47 -11.50
CA THR A 104 7.98 1.22 -12.75
C THR A 104 6.51 1.19 -13.15
N ASP A 105 6.12 2.04 -14.08
CA ASP A 105 4.79 2.00 -14.65
C ASP A 105 4.57 0.70 -15.44
N LEU A 106 3.32 0.22 -15.44
CA LEU A 106 2.89 -0.87 -16.31
C LEU A 106 3.00 -0.42 -17.76
N ASN A 107 3.71 -1.20 -18.56
CA ASN A 107 3.84 -0.91 -19.97
C ASN A 107 2.55 -1.29 -20.72
N GLU A 108 2.18 -0.51 -21.69
CA GLU A 108 1.02 -0.78 -22.54
C GLU A 108 1.10 -2.15 -23.23
N ASP A 109 2.30 -2.55 -23.65
CA ASP A 109 2.53 -3.83 -24.32
C ASP A 109 2.40 -5.04 -23.39
N ASP A 110 2.55 -4.86 -22.07
CA ASP A 110 2.37 -5.92 -21.07
C ASP A 110 0.88 -6.15 -20.75
N TYR A 111 0.01 -5.15 -21.01
CA TYR A 111 -1.41 -5.22 -20.73
C TYR A 111 -2.22 -5.47 -22.01
N VAL A 112 -2.27 -6.72 -22.43
CA VAL A 112 -3.03 -7.18 -23.61
C VAL A 112 -4.19 -8.06 -23.17
N PRO A 113 -5.44 -7.53 -23.10
CA PRO A 113 -6.60 -8.28 -22.65
C PRO A 113 -6.95 -9.44 -23.59
N VAL A 114 -6.98 -10.67 -23.01
CA VAL A 114 -7.27 -11.92 -23.74
C VAL A 114 -7.77 -13.03 -22.77
N GLY A 115 -8.46 -14.04 -23.28
CA GLY A 115 -8.84 -15.22 -22.50
C GLY A 115 -10.00 -15.00 -21.52
N LEU A 116 -10.09 -15.90 -20.54
CA LEU A 116 -11.13 -15.97 -19.50
C LEU A 116 -10.64 -15.37 -18.17
N THR A 117 -11.48 -15.42 -17.13
CA THR A 117 -11.29 -14.70 -15.85
C THR A 117 -11.15 -15.68 -14.68
N PRO A 118 -9.96 -16.28 -14.43
CA PRO A 118 -9.69 -17.14 -13.27
C PRO A 118 -9.41 -16.31 -12.00
N LEU A 119 -10.38 -15.53 -11.56
CA LEU A 119 -10.26 -14.57 -10.45
C LEU A 119 -9.88 -15.23 -9.13
N LEU A 120 -10.48 -16.39 -8.81
CA LEU A 120 -10.22 -17.09 -7.55
C LEU A 120 -8.79 -17.64 -7.52
N ASP A 121 -8.29 -18.18 -8.64
CA ASP A 121 -6.92 -18.67 -8.76
C ASP A 121 -5.91 -17.53 -8.63
N ALA A 122 -6.18 -16.37 -9.26
CA ALA A 122 -5.35 -15.18 -9.14
C ALA A 122 -5.30 -14.67 -7.70
N MET A 123 -6.45 -14.52 -7.06
CA MET A 123 -6.53 -14.06 -5.67
C MET A 123 -5.87 -15.06 -4.71
N GLY A 124 -6.24 -16.34 -4.80
CA GLY A 124 -5.75 -17.37 -3.88
C GLY A 124 -4.23 -17.50 -3.92
N SER A 125 -3.65 -17.52 -5.12
CA SER A 125 -2.19 -17.60 -5.29
C SER A 125 -1.48 -16.34 -4.81
N ALA A 126 -1.91 -15.16 -5.25
CA ALA A 126 -1.28 -13.89 -4.89
C ALA A 126 -1.34 -13.61 -3.38
N LEU A 127 -2.50 -13.85 -2.76
CA LEU A 127 -2.67 -13.65 -1.31
C LEU A 127 -1.82 -14.61 -0.49
N THR A 128 -1.74 -15.88 -0.90
CA THR A 128 -0.90 -16.89 -0.22
C THR A 128 0.57 -16.54 -0.30
N GLU A 129 1.04 -16.05 -1.44
CA GLU A 129 2.43 -15.63 -1.61
C GLU A 129 2.73 -14.38 -0.79
N LEU A 130 1.89 -13.35 -0.87
CA LEU A 130 2.08 -12.12 -0.13
C LEU A 130 2.03 -12.35 1.39
N LYS A 131 1.13 -13.21 1.88
CA LYS A 131 1.06 -13.61 3.28
C LYS A 131 2.40 -14.10 3.80
N LYS A 132 3.09 -14.96 3.05
CA LYS A 132 4.40 -15.49 3.43
C LYS A 132 5.47 -14.40 3.57
N GLU A 133 5.40 -13.34 2.77
CA GLU A 133 6.35 -12.23 2.86
C GLU A 133 6.02 -11.30 4.03
N VAL A 134 4.75 -10.98 4.24
CA VAL A 134 4.29 -10.11 5.33
C VAL A 134 4.56 -10.74 6.69
N GLU A 135 4.34 -12.06 6.84
CA GLU A 135 4.54 -12.79 8.10
C GLU A 135 6.02 -12.88 8.54
N LYS A 136 6.97 -12.60 7.66
CA LYS A 136 8.41 -12.50 8.01
C LYS A 136 8.76 -11.16 8.67
N GLN A 137 7.86 -10.20 8.65
CA GLN A 137 8.12 -8.84 9.11
C GLN A 137 7.57 -8.61 10.51
N GLU A 138 8.25 -7.75 11.28
CA GLU A 138 7.82 -7.42 12.64
C GLU A 138 6.55 -6.56 12.65
N ILE A 139 6.51 -5.50 11.81
CA ILE A 139 5.37 -4.60 11.66
C ILE A 139 5.05 -4.47 10.18
N ALA A 140 4.06 -5.21 9.72
CA ALA A 140 3.67 -5.16 8.31
C ALA A 140 2.17 -5.41 8.12
N VAL A 141 1.64 -4.89 7.01
CA VAL A 141 0.24 -5.06 6.62
C VAL A 141 0.10 -5.12 5.11
N GLY A 142 -0.87 -5.89 4.62
CA GLY A 142 -1.27 -5.92 3.22
C GLY A 142 -2.39 -4.92 2.91
N VAL A 143 -2.27 -4.22 1.79
CA VAL A 143 -3.34 -3.42 1.17
C VAL A 143 -3.57 -3.98 -0.22
N VAL A 144 -4.70 -4.62 -0.42
CA VAL A 144 -5.00 -5.41 -1.61
C VAL A 144 -6.12 -4.75 -2.40
N THR A 145 -5.90 -4.50 -3.70
CA THR A 145 -6.95 -4.05 -4.61
C THR A 145 -7.09 -5.04 -5.75
N VAL A 146 -8.31 -5.50 -5.95
CA VAL A 146 -8.69 -6.40 -7.04
C VAL A 146 -9.55 -5.62 -8.03
N ILE A 147 -9.22 -5.70 -9.31
CA ILE A 147 -9.93 -5.02 -10.39
C ILE A 147 -10.33 -6.06 -11.42
N SER A 148 -11.64 -6.17 -11.68
CA SER A 148 -12.18 -7.06 -12.72
C SER A 148 -13.51 -6.52 -13.24
N ASP A 149 -13.73 -6.59 -14.55
CA ASP A 149 -14.99 -6.23 -15.19
C ASP A 149 -15.90 -7.46 -15.40
N GLY A 150 -15.36 -8.65 -15.17
CA GLY A 150 -16.01 -9.93 -15.45
C GLY A 150 -16.32 -10.77 -14.22
N LEU A 151 -17.17 -11.79 -14.46
CA LEU A 151 -17.43 -12.83 -13.48
C LEU A 151 -16.35 -13.91 -13.55
N GLU A 152 -16.05 -14.49 -12.38
CA GLU A 152 -15.25 -15.71 -12.27
C GLU A 152 -15.79 -16.81 -13.18
N ASN A 153 -14.97 -17.35 -14.06
CA ASN A 153 -15.40 -18.36 -15.03
C ASN A 153 -14.34 -19.39 -15.44
N ASP A 154 -13.13 -19.37 -14.84
CA ASP A 154 -12.04 -20.26 -15.28
C ASP A 154 -11.06 -20.66 -14.14
N SER A 155 -11.43 -20.51 -12.87
CA SER A 155 -10.60 -21.00 -11.77
C SER A 155 -10.72 -22.50 -11.56
N HIS A 156 -9.57 -23.16 -11.37
CA HIS A 156 -9.45 -24.61 -11.21
C HIS A 156 -8.82 -25.05 -9.89
N ASN A 157 -8.04 -24.15 -9.24
CA ASN A 157 -7.22 -24.50 -8.08
C ASN A 157 -7.80 -23.96 -6.77
N TRP A 158 -8.58 -22.87 -6.84
CA TRP A 158 -9.15 -22.21 -5.67
C TRP A 158 -10.66 -22.16 -5.73
N SER A 159 -11.32 -22.62 -4.65
CA SER A 159 -12.76 -22.42 -4.50
C SER A 159 -13.05 -21.04 -3.90
N ARG A 160 -14.28 -20.57 -4.10
CA ARG A 160 -14.76 -19.31 -3.51
C ARG A 160 -14.66 -19.31 -1.99
N GLU A 161 -15.03 -20.41 -1.38
CA GLU A 161 -14.99 -20.61 0.08
C GLU A 161 -13.55 -20.56 0.61
N ALA A 162 -12.60 -21.14 -0.12
CA ALA A 162 -11.20 -21.11 0.25
C ALA A 162 -10.62 -19.69 0.18
N VAL A 163 -10.94 -18.93 -0.88
CA VAL A 163 -10.52 -17.53 -1.01
C VAL A 163 -11.19 -16.67 0.06
N ALA A 164 -12.51 -16.81 0.28
CA ALA A 164 -13.23 -16.05 1.31
C ALA A 164 -12.67 -16.29 2.71
N LYS A 165 -12.32 -17.54 3.05
CA LYS A 165 -11.68 -17.89 4.31
C LYS A 165 -10.30 -17.23 4.44
N LEU A 166 -9.50 -17.25 3.37
CA LEU A 166 -8.18 -16.60 3.35
C LEU A 166 -8.29 -15.09 3.51
N VAL A 167 -9.24 -14.44 2.84
CA VAL A 167 -9.51 -13.01 2.99
C VAL A 167 -9.88 -12.67 4.44
N GLU A 168 -10.80 -13.45 5.07
CA GLU A 168 -11.20 -13.21 6.46
C GLU A 168 -10.02 -13.39 7.42
N GLU A 169 -9.22 -14.44 7.26
CA GLU A 169 -8.00 -14.65 8.06
C GLU A 169 -7.04 -13.44 7.96
N LEU A 170 -6.85 -12.90 6.76
CA LEU A 170 -5.96 -11.76 6.54
C LEU A 170 -6.54 -10.45 7.07
N LYS A 171 -7.85 -10.25 6.99
CA LYS A 171 -8.56 -9.12 7.64
C LYS A 171 -8.39 -9.17 9.16
N GLU A 172 -8.45 -10.35 9.79
CA GLU A 172 -8.16 -10.50 11.22
C GLU A 172 -6.72 -10.12 11.59
N LYS A 173 -5.79 -10.20 10.63
CA LYS A 173 -4.40 -9.73 10.77
C LYS A 173 -4.23 -8.24 10.44
N GLY A 174 -5.31 -7.52 10.18
CA GLY A 174 -5.32 -6.08 9.90
C GLY A 174 -5.17 -5.70 8.42
N TRP A 175 -5.21 -6.67 7.50
CA TRP A 175 -5.14 -6.36 6.08
C TRP A 175 -6.40 -5.65 5.58
N THR A 176 -6.20 -4.81 4.58
CA THR A 176 -7.28 -4.07 3.92
C THR A 176 -7.48 -4.61 2.52
N PHE A 177 -8.74 -4.84 2.15
CA PHE A 177 -9.14 -5.31 0.83
C PHE A 177 -10.09 -4.33 0.17
N ALA A 178 -9.88 -4.07 -1.11
CA ALA A 178 -10.74 -3.30 -1.98
C ALA A 178 -11.05 -4.09 -3.25
N PHE A 179 -12.28 -3.98 -3.75
CA PHE A 179 -12.71 -4.60 -4.99
C PHE A 179 -13.34 -3.55 -5.92
N MET A 180 -12.89 -3.49 -7.15
CA MET A 180 -13.44 -2.63 -8.20
C MET A 180 -14.07 -3.48 -9.30
N GLY A 181 -15.35 -3.29 -9.57
CA GLY A 181 -16.07 -4.12 -10.52
C GLY A 181 -17.20 -3.39 -11.26
N THR A 182 -17.67 -3.95 -12.41
CA THR A 182 -18.57 -3.26 -13.35
C THR A 182 -20.06 -3.46 -13.09
N ASN A 183 -20.47 -4.55 -12.48
CA ASN A 183 -21.90 -4.88 -12.36
C ASN A 183 -22.28 -5.35 -10.96
N GLN A 184 -23.58 -5.50 -10.72
CA GLN A 184 -24.08 -5.97 -9.41
C GLN A 184 -23.60 -7.38 -9.08
N ASP A 185 -23.38 -8.24 -10.08
CA ASP A 185 -22.89 -9.59 -9.86
C ASP A 185 -21.44 -9.59 -9.37
N VAL A 186 -20.60 -8.69 -9.91
CA VAL A 186 -19.21 -8.51 -9.44
C VAL A 186 -19.17 -8.00 -8.00
N LEU A 187 -20.07 -7.07 -7.62
CA LEU A 187 -20.21 -6.65 -6.22
C LEU A 187 -20.77 -7.77 -5.33
N ALA A 188 -21.63 -8.63 -5.86
CA ALA A 188 -22.09 -9.82 -5.13
C ALA A 188 -20.93 -10.80 -4.90
N VAL A 189 -20.04 -10.98 -5.89
CA VAL A 189 -18.81 -11.77 -5.75
C VAL A 189 -17.91 -11.19 -4.67
N SER A 190 -17.68 -9.87 -4.65
CA SER A 190 -16.84 -9.24 -3.60
C SER A 190 -17.37 -9.53 -2.18
N LYS A 191 -18.69 -9.43 -1.98
CA LYS A 191 -19.33 -9.78 -0.71
C LYS A 191 -19.18 -11.26 -0.36
N GLN A 192 -19.33 -12.16 -1.34
CA GLN A 192 -19.13 -13.61 -1.15
C GLN A 192 -17.67 -13.94 -0.80
N LEU A 193 -16.72 -13.06 -1.14
CA LEU A 193 -15.31 -13.15 -0.79
C LEU A 193 -14.96 -12.37 0.50
N ASN A 194 -15.96 -11.91 1.27
CA ASN A 194 -15.77 -11.12 2.50
C ASN A 194 -15.03 -9.79 2.27
N ILE A 195 -15.16 -9.19 1.08
CA ILE A 195 -14.58 -7.88 0.76
C ILE A 195 -15.69 -6.82 0.83
N ASP A 196 -15.67 -6.03 1.90
CA ASP A 196 -16.69 -5.01 2.17
C ASP A 196 -16.44 -3.70 1.42
N ASN A 197 -15.14 -3.35 1.22
CA ASN A 197 -14.77 -2.15 0.48
C ASN A 197 -14.85 -2.42 -1.02
N SER A 198 -15.93 -2.00 -1.66
CA SER A 198 -16.13 -2.20 -3.10
C SER A 198 -16.58 -0.94 -3.81
N ILE A 199 -16.10 -0.78 -5.04
CA ILE A 199 -16.51 0.28 -5.97
C ILE A 199 -17.15 -0.37 -7.18
N HIS A 200 -18.37 0.04 -7.48
CA HIS A 200 -18.96 -0.19 -8.78
C HIS A 200 -18.53 0.92 -9.75
N PHE A 201 -18.21 0.54 -10.98
CA PHE A 201 -17.94 1.50 -12.05
C PHE A 201 -18.72 1.14 -13.34
N GLU A 202 -19.08 2.18 -14.10
CA GLU A 202 -19.68 2.01 -15.42
C GLU A 202 -18.65 1.38 -16.38
N TYR A 203 -19.10 0.41 -17.21
CA TYR A 203 -18.23 -0.31 -18.15
C TYR A 203 -17.82 0.57 -19.34
N ASN A 204 -17.10 1.61 -19.05
CA ASN A 204 -16.47 2.55 -20.00
C ASN A 204 -15.24 3.19 -19.36
N ASP A 205 -14.44 3.88 -20.15
CA ASP A 205 -13.20 4.51 -19.72
C ASP A 205 -13.41 5.56 -18.62
N GLU A 206 -14.47 6.35 -18.71
CA GLU A 206 -14.78 7.41 -17.74
C GLU A 206 -15.11 6.81 -16.37
N GLY A 207 -16.03 5.84 -16.34
CA GLY A 207 -16.40 5.13 -15.09
C GLY A 207 -15.22 4.45 -14.43
N LEU A 208 -14.34 3.83 -15.20
CA LEU A 208 -13.15 3.20 -14.64
C LEU A 208 -12.12 4.25 -14.14
N ARG A 209 -11.92 5.38 -14.84
CA ARG A 209 -11.07 6.48 -14.34
C ARG A 209 -11.60 7.08 -13.04
N GLU A 210 -12.91 7.25 -12.92
CA GLU A 210 -13.54 7.72 -11.67
C GLU A 210 -13.29 6.72 -10.52
N ALA A 211 -13.43 5.42 -10.78
CA ALA A 211 -13.17 4.37 -9.80
C ALA A 211 -11.71 4.38 -9.35
N TRP A 212 -10.76 4.50 -10.26
CA TRP A 212 -9.34 4.63 -9.95
C TRP A 212 -9.04 5.88 -9.11
N SER A 213 -9.64 7.02 -9.43
CA SER A 213 -9.50 8.25 -8.64
C SER A 213 -10.01 8.06 -7.20
N ARG A 214 -11.12 7.37 -7.03
CA ARG A 214 -11.66 7.03 -5.69
C ARG A 214 -10.73 6.08 -4.93
N GLU A 215 -10.21 5.05 -5.61
CA GLU A 215 -9.25 4.11 -5.05
C GLU A 215 -7.97 4.84 -4.59
N GLN A 216 -7.40 5.69 -5.41
CA GLN A 216 -6.20 6.46 -5.07
C GLN A 216 -6.42 7.36 -3.86
N LYS A 217 -7.56 8.06 -3.78
CA LYS A 217 -7.91 8.90 -2.63
C LYS A 217 -8.07 8.09 -1.35
N ALA A 218 -8.76 6.95 -1.43
CA ALA A 218 -8.98 6.06 -0.29
C ALA A 218 -7.66 5.48 0.22
N ARG A 219 -6.79 5.05 -0.70
CA ARG A 219 -5.47 4.51 -0.42
C ARG A 219 -4.57 5.55 0.25
N SER A 220 -4.51 6.76 -0.27
CA SER A 220 -3.75 7.88 0.33
C SER A 220 -4.25 8.22 1.73
N ALA A 221 -5.58 8.31 1.92
CA ALA A 221 -6.18 8.53 3.22
C ALA A 221 -5.91 7.38 4.22
N TYR A 222 -5.84 6.14 3.74
CA TYR A 222 -5.45 4.99 4.57
C TYR A 222 -4.00 5.13 5.06
N TYR A 223 -3.06 5.48 4.19
CA TYR A 223 -1.66 5.69 4.57
C TYR A 223 -1.52 6.82 5.59
N ASP A 224 -2.23 7.93 5.41
CA ASP A 224 -2.28 9.03 6.38
C ASP A 224 -2.81 8.55 7.75
N ARG A 225 -3.89 7.77 7.78
CA ARG A 225 -4.41 7.19 9.02
C ARG A 225 -3.43 6.24 9.70
N VAL A 226 -2.71 5.42 8.92
CA VAL A 226 -1.67 4.52 9.45
C VAL A 226 -0.48 5.30 9.98
N SER A 227 -0.11 6.41 9.37
CA SER A 227 1.06 7.22 9.77
C SER A 227 0.89 7.91 11.12
N LYS A 228 -0.36 8.10 11.58
CA LYS A 228 -0.68 8.82 12.84
C LYS A 228 -0.45 7.99 14.10
N ASP A 229 -0.33 6.67 13.96
CA ASP A 229 -0.17 5.77 15.10
C ASP A 229 1.22 5.12 15.13
N ARG A 230 1.62 4.73 16.33
CA ARG A 230 2.83 3.94 16.55
C ARG A 230 2.43 2.51 16.91
N TYR A 231 3.03 1.56 16.23
CA TYR A 231 2.69 0.13 16.37
C TYR A 231 3.76 -0.69 17.10
N ASP A 232 4.93 -0.10 17.35
CA ASP A 232 6.10 -0.75 17.96
C ASP A 232 5.87 -1.23 19.40
N ASN A 233 4.99 -0.54 20.15
CA ASN A 233 4.66 -0.90 21.53
C ASN A 233 3.36 -1.73 21.67
N LEU A 234 2.74 -2.10 20.57
CA LEU A 234 1.49 -2.87 20.55
C LEU A 234 1.77 -4.37 20.40
N SER A 235 1.00 -5.20 21.10
CA SER A 235 0.94 -6.62 20.82
C SER A 235 0.44 -6.89 19.40
N LEU A 236 0.71 -8.07 18.83
CA LEU A 236 0.23 -8.45 17.50
C LEU A 236 -1.29 -8.28 17.35
N LYS A 237 -2.06 -8.65 18.40
CA LYS A 237 -3.52 -8.54 18.39
C LYS A 237 -4.00 -7.09 18.40
N GLU A 238 -3.41 -6.23 19.22
CA GLU A 238 -3.76 -4.80 19.28
C GLU A 238 -3.40 -4.10 17.97
N ARG A 239 -2.25 -4.44 17.39
CA ARG A 239 -1.80 -3.93 16.10
C ARG A 239 -2.75 -4.32 14.98
N ALA A 240 -3.10 -5.60 14.88
CA ALA A 240 -4.05 -6.09 13.89
C ALA A 240 -5.41 -5.39 14.00
N ARG A 241 -5.92 -5.21 15.22
CA ARG A 241 -7.16 -4.48 15.48
C ARG A 241 -7.07 -3.03 15.02
N ALA A 242 -6.01 -2.31 15.40
CA ALA A 242 -5.83 -0.90 15.03
C ALA A 242 -5.73 -0.71 13.50
N LEU A 243 -5.05 -1.61 12.80
CA LEU A 243 -4.95 -1.58 11.34
C LEU A 243 -6.28 -1.93 10.67
N ARG A 244 -7.02 -2.94 11.20
CA ARG A 244 -8.34 -3.31 10.69
C ARG A 244 -9.33 -2.14 10.80
N GLU A 245 -9.40 -1.46 11.95
CA GLU A 245 -10.26 -0.28 12.15
C GLU A 245 -9.99 0.84 11.13
N LYS A 246 -8.75 0.96 10.64
CA LYS A 246 -8.39 1.91 9.56
C LYS A 246 -8.83 1.40 8.18
N GLY A 247 -8.74 0.09 7.96
CA GLY A 247 -9.17 -0.56 6.73
C GLY A 247 -10.70 -0.58 6.56
N ASP A 248 -11.46 -0.73 7.66
CA ASP A 248 -12.93 -0.69 7.65
C ASP A 248 -13.47 0.67 7.16
N LYS A 249 -12.65 1.73 7.25
CA LYS A 249 -12.94 3.08 6.75
C LYS A 249 -12.26 3.40 5.42
N TYR A 250 -11.90 2.39 4.65
CA TYR A 250 -11.07 2.58 3.45
C TYR A 250 -11.77 3.48 2.43
N TYR A 251 -13.02 3.16 2.08
CA TYR A 251 -13.87 4.03 1.27
C TYR A 251 -14.84 4.82 2.18
N ASP A 252 -14.34 5.77 2.94
CA ASP A 252 -15.20 6.62 3.76
C ASP A 252 -16.32 7.24 2.91
N LYS A 253 -17.57 7.09 3.42
CA LYS A 253 -18.81 7.61 2.82
C LYS A 253 -19.04 9.05 3.28
#